data_916425101631bd7d79671ea54244ffae
#
_entry.id   916425101631bd7d79671ea54244ffae
#
_cell.length_a   1.000
_cell.length_b   1.000
_cell.length_c   1.000
_cell.angle_alpha   90.00
_cell.angle_beta   90.00
_cell.angle_gamma   90.00
#
_symmetry.space_group_name_H-M   'P 1'
#
loop_
_entity.id
_entity.type
_entity.pdbx_description
1 polymer ?
#
loop_
_entity_poly.entity_id
_entity_poly.type
_entity_poly.pdbx_seq_one_letter_code
_entity_poly.pdbx_strand_id
1 'polypeptide(L)'
;MEGSAQRSESFGVAALLALAGGALDAYTYLCRGGVFANAETGNIVLLGVCLARGEWTAALRYLAPVLAFAMGVLAAERIKSRRRDKAGRLHWRHAALGAEIALLVLASLIPLGEPDPLVNVLVAFVCALQVETFRKVRGNAFASTMCTGNLRSGTEALYQAAENGDPRAAEKSRYYYGVILFFIAGAALSGLLAGYFPQHAILLAAGFQAAAFARMIRLDEKTT
;
A
#
# COMPACT_ATOMS: atom_id res chain seq x y z
N MET A 1 -3.10 24.00 20.68
CA MET A 1 -3.23 24.24 19.23
C MET A 1 -3.31 22.89 18.56
N GLU A 2 -4.51 22.36 18.36
CA GLU A 2 -4.72 21.11 17.61
C GLU A 2 -4.47 21.42 16.15
N GLY A 3 -3.33 20.90 15.63
CA GLY A 3 -3.00 21.03 14.22
C GLY A 3 -4.09 20.36 13.38
N SER A 4 -4.67 21.08 12.45
CA SER A 4 -5.64 20.58 11.49
C SER A 4 -5.10 19.29 10.87
N ALA A 5 -5.74 18.16 11.18
CA ALA A 5 -5.39 16.87 10.59
C ALA A 5 -5.41 17.02 9.08
N GLN A 6 -4.28 16.73 8.44
CA GLN A 6 -4.13 16.89 7.00
C GLN A 6 -5.16 15.99 6.32
N ARG A 7 -5.98 16.49 5.42
CA ARG A 7 -7.16 15.82 4.84
C ARG A 7 -6.87 14.53 4.10
N SER A 8 -5.67 14.45 3.51
CA SER A 8 -5.13 13.20 2.96
C SER A 8 -4.91 12.11 4.03
N GLU A 9 -4.99 12.46 5.31
CA GLU A 9 -4.93 11.56 6.46
C GLU A 9 -6.32 11.12 6.94
N SER A 10 -7.38 11.31 6.11
CA SER A 10 -8.73 10.86 6.46
C SER A 10 -8.80 9.33 6.44
N PHE A 11 -9.57 8.75 7.37
CA PHE A 11 -9.78 7.30 7.44
C PHE A 11 -10.31 6.73 6.10
N GLY A 12 -11.18 7.47 5.40
CA GLY A 12 -11.72 7.01 4.12
C GLY A 12 -10.68 6.91 3.00
N VAL A 13 -9.65 7.77 2.98
CA VAL A 13 -8.51 7.63 2.06
C VAL A 13 -7.68 6.43 2.47
N ALA A 14 -7.37 6.27 3.76
CA ALA A 14 -6.62 5.14 4.27
C ALA A 14 -7.30 3.78 3.99
N ALA A 15 -8.63 3.71 4.15
CA ALA A 15 -9.41 2.51 3.84
C ALA A 15 -9.32 2.12 2.36
N LEU A 16 -9.43 3.10 1.45
CA LEU A 16 -9.27 2.87 0.01
C LEU A 16 -7.85 2.41 -0.36
N LEU A 17 -6.83 3.00 0.25
CA LEU A 17 -5.44 2.58 0.05
C LEU A 17 -5.17 1.19 0.65
N ALA A 18 -5.80 0.83 1.76
CA ALA A 18 -5.72 -0.52 2.33
C ALA A 18 -6.41 -1.56 1.44
N LEU A 19 -7.58 -1.24 0.87
CA LEU A 19 -8.22 -2.06 -0.16
C LEU A 19 -7.29 -2.30 -1.35
N ALA A 20 -6.63 -1.24 -1.85
CA ALA A 20 -5.67 -1.35 -2.93
C ALA A 20 -4.47 -2.22 -2.55
N GLY A 21 -3.91 -2.05 -1.35
CA GLY A 21 -2.78 -2.85 -0.86
C GLY A 21 -3.11 -4.34 -0.78
N GLY A 22 -4.26 -4.70 -0.21
CA GLY A 22 -4.71 -6.08 -0.16
C GLY A 22 -4.99 -6.67 -1.55
N ALA A 23 -5.57 -5.88 -2.45
CA ALA A 23 -5.83 -6.30 -3.81
C ALA A 23 -4.53 -6.56 -4.59
N LEU A 24 -3.49 -5.75 -4.41
CA LEU A 24 -2.18 -5.92 -5.04
C LEU A 24 -1.46 -7.18 -4.56
N ASP A 25 -1.45 -7.44 -3.24
CA ASP A 25 -0.84 -8.65 -2.69
C ASP A 25 -1.54 -9.91 -3.19
N ALA A 26 -2.87 -9.95 -3.18
CA ALA A 26 -3.62 -11.08 -3.71
C ALA A 26 -3.36 -11.28 -5.21
N TYR A 27 -3.35 -10.20 -6.00
CA TYR A 27 -3.06 -10.26 -7.42
C TYR A 27 -1.67 -10.81 -7.72
N THR A 28 -0.62 -10.27 -7.11
CA THR A 28 0.75 -10.70 -7.40
C THR A 28 1.00 -12.12 -6.93
N TYR A 29 0.41 -12.51 -5.80
CA TYR A 29 0.51 -13.88 -5.31
C TYR A 29 -0.21 -14.89 -6.22
N LEU A 30 -1.44 -14.61 -6.63
CA LEU A 30 -2.27 -15.54 -7.40
C LEU A 30 -1.92 -15.55 -8.89
N CYS A 31 -1.58 -14.39 -9.46
CA CYS A 31 -1.47 -14.23 -10.92
C CYS A 31 -0.04 -13.99 -11.41
N ARG A 32 0.92 -13.67 -10.53
CA ARG A 32 2.28 -13.25 -10.90
C ARG A 32 3.39 -14.05 -10.21
N GLY A 33 3.18 -15.36 -10.07
CA GLY A 33 4.23 -16.29 -9.65
C GLY A 33 4.48 -16.42 -8.16
N GLY A 34 3.46 -16.16 -7.31
CA GLY A 34 3.53 -16.41 -5.85
C GLY A 34 4.39 -15.40 -5.07
N VAL A 35 4.48 -14.18 -5.56
CA VAL A 35 5.26 -13.09 -4.94
C VAL A 35 4.31 -12.14 -4.21
N PHE A 36 4.64 -11.75 -2.99
CA PHE A 36 3.94 -10.66 -2.27
C PHE A 36 4.62 -9.32 -2.57
N ALA A 37 4.32 -8.71 -3.72
CA ALA A 37 5.02 -7.49 -4.16
C ALA A 37 4.71 -6.24 -3.32
N ASN A 38 3.92 -6.36 -2.27
CA ASN A 38 3.60 -5.29 -1.32
C ASN A 38 4.02 -5.65 0.12
N ALA A 39 4.25 -6.94 0.41
CA ALA A 39 4.64 -7.45 1.73
C ALA A 39 6.03 -8.10 1.67
N GLU A 40 7.08 -7.28 1.63
CA GLU A 40 8.45 -7.71 1.35
C GLU A 40 9.02 -8.72 2.37
N THR A 41 8.45 -8.83 3.58
CA THR A 41 8.89 -9.83 4.58
C THR A 41 8.78 -11.25 4.03
N GLY A 42 7.70 -11.57 3.30
CA GLY A 42 7.54 -12.87 2.64
C GLY A 42 8.61 -13.12 1.59
N ASN A 43 8.89 -12.12 0.75
CA ASN A 43 9.92 -12.19 -0.28
C ASN A 43 11.32 -12.39 0.32
N ILE A 44 11.65 -11.70 1.42
CA ILE A 44 12.94 -11.84 2.13
C ILE A 44 13.09 -13.27 2.68
N VAL A 45 12.03 -13.86 3.24
CA VAL A 45 12.07 -15.24 3.74
C VAL A 45 12.27 -16.22 2.58
N LEU A 46 11.50 -16.08 1.49
CA LEU A 46 11.59 -16.96 0.33
C LEU A 46 12.93 -16.83 -0.40
N LEU A 47 13.49 -15.62 -0.45
CA LEU A 47 14.87 -15.39 -0.92
C LEU A 47 15.87 -16.21 -0.10
N GLY A 48 15.81 -16.15 1.24
CA GLY A 48 16.70 -16.93 2.11
C GLY A 48 16.57 -18.44 1.88
N VAL A 49 15.34 -18.94 1.74
CA VAL A 49 15.08 -20.36 1.44
C VAL A 49 15.68 -20.79 0.09
N CYS A 50 15.47 -20.00 -0.96
CA CYS A 50 16.01 -20.27 -2.29
C CYS A 50 17.55 -20.25 -2.30
N LEU A 51 18.16 -19.29 -1.61
CA LEU A 51 19.63 -19.22 -1.47
C LEU A 51 20.19 -20.47 -0.78
N ALA A 52 19.55 -20.93 0.31
CA ALA A 52 19.95 -22.14 1.03
C ALA A 52 19.84 -23.42 0.19
N ARG A 53 18.94 -23.44 -0.81
CA ARG A 53 18.74 -24.56 -1.73
C ARG A 53 19.56 -24.47 -3.02
N GLY A 54 20.30 -23.37 -3.23
CA GLY A 54 21.04 -23.10 -4.47
C GLY A 54 20.14 -22.77 -5.67
N GLU A 55 18.88 -22.37 -5.43
CA GLU A 55 17.89 -22.04 -6.44
C GLU A 55 18.02 -20.57 -6.89
N TRP A 56 19.14 -20.23 -7.57
CA TRP A 56 19.53 -18.86 -7.86
C TRP A 56 18.51 -18.08 -8.69
N THR A 57 17.89 -18.72 -9.68
CA THR A 57 16.85 -18.09 -10.53
C THR A 57 15.61 -17.74 -9.71
N ALA A 58 15.18 -18.64 -8.82
CA ALA A 58 14.07 -18.38 -7.92
C ALA A 58 14.43 -17.29 -6.88
N ALA A 59 15.67 -17.29 -6.36
CA ALA A 59 16.16 -16.25 -5.46
C ALA A 59 16.08 -14.85 -6.09
N LEU A 60 16.45 -14.71 -7.37
CA LEU A 60 16.34 -13.42 -8.08
C LEU A 60 14.89 -12.95 -8.23
N ARG A 61 13.93 -13.86 -8.37
CA ARG A 61 12.50 -13.53 -8.42
C ARG A 61 12.02 -12.82 -7.15
N TYR A 62 12.53 -13.23 -5.99
CA TYR A 62 12.18 -12.61 -4.70
C TYR A 62 13.04 -11.40 -4.36
N LEU A 63 14.30 -11.37 -4.80
CA LEU A 63 15.20 -10.24 -4.59
C LEU A 63 14.76 -8.98 -5.36
N ALA A 64 14.29 -9.15 -6.59
CA ALA A 64 13.95 -8.03 -7.47
C ALA A 64 12.87 -7.09 -6.89
N PRO A 65 11.72 -7.58 -6.36
CA PRO A 65 10.73 -6.75 -5.68
C PRO A 65 11.29 -6.04 -4.45
N VAL A 66 12.10 -6.71 -3.62
CA VAL A 66 12.75 -6.11 -2.43
C VAL A 66 13.62 -4.91 -2.82
N LEU A 67 14.44 -5.06 -3.87
CA LEU A 67 15.25 -3.95 -4.38
C LEU A 67 14.39 -2.84 -4.98
N ALA A 68 13.34 -3.19 -5.71
CA ALA A 68 12.40 -2.22 -6.29
C ALA A 68 11.68 -1.41 -5.20
N PHE A 69 11.25 -2.07 -4.12
CA PHE A 69 10.67 -1.39 -2.95
C PHE A 69 11.66 -0.41 -2.33
N ALA A 70 12.89 -0.84 -2.08
CA ALA A 70 13.94 0.04 -1.54
C ALA A 70 14.20 1.25 -2.46
N MET A 71 14.24 1.04 -3.77
CA MET A 71 14.39 2.13 -4.76
C MET A 71 13.17 3.07 -4.75
N GLY A 72 11.96 2.54 -4.58
CA GLY A 72 10.74 3.33 -4.45
C GLY A 72 10.75 4.23 -3.22
N VAL A 73 11.21 3.72 -2.07
CA VAL A 73 11.42 4.52 -0.85
C VAL A 73 12.42 5.64 -1.10
N LEU A 74 13.57 5.35 -1.72
CA LEU A 74 14.59 6.36 -2.04
C LEU A 74 14.05 7.42 -3.00
N ALA A 75 13.28 7.02 -4.00
CA ALA A 75 12.64 7.94 -4.95
C ALA A 75 11.64 8.86 -4.24
N ALA A 76 10.78 8.32 -3.38
CA ALA A 76 9.81 9.08 -2.61
C ALA A 76 10.50 10.09 -1.67
N GLU A 77 11.53 9.69 -0.93
CA GLU A 77 12.29 10.59 -0.05
C GLU A 77 13.01 11.69 -0.84
N ARG A 78 13.57 11.36 -2.02
CA ARG A 78 14.19 12.36 -2.90
C ARG A 78 13.18 13.38 -3.44
N ILE A 79 11.98 12.94 -3.82
CA ILE A 79 10.90 13.84 -4.26
C ILE A 79 10.48 14.76 -3.11
N LYS A 80 10.28 14.19 -1.93
CA LYS A 80 9.89 14.89 -0.71
C LYS A 80 10.93 15.93 -0.29
N SER A 81 12.23 15.59 -0.31
CA SER A 81 13.32 16.50 0.05
C SER A 81 13.40 17.71 -0.88
N ARG A 82 13.24 17.50 -2.20
CA ARG A 82 13.28 18.58 -3.20
C ARG A 82 12.06 19.51 -3.17
N ARG A 83 10.95 19.06 -2.58
CA ARG A 83 9.69 19.84 -2.48
C ARG A 83 9.41 20.40 -1.10
N ARG A 84 10.33 20.23 -0.14
CA ARG A 84 10.17 20.65 1.25
C ARG A 84 9.97 22.16 1.40
N ASP A 85 10.55 22.96 0.51
CA ASP A 85 10.55 24.42 0.56
C ASP A 85 9.47 25.08 -0.32
N LYS A 86 8.68 24.29 -1.07
CA LYS A 86 7.60 24.83 -1.90
C LYS A 86 6.25 24.60 -1.23
N ALA A 87 5.47 25.67 -1.09
CA ALA A 87 4.10 25.66 -0.60
C ALA A 87 3.20 24.77 -1.48
N GLY A 88 3.19 23.47 -1.26
CA GLY A 88 2.49 22.55 -2.15
C GLY A 88 2.55 21.09 -1.71
N ARG A 89 2.55 20.83 -0.38
CA ARG A 89 2.52 19.43 0.14
C ARG A 89 1.35 18.60 -0.41
N LEU A 90 0.25 19.25 -0.72
CA LEU A 90 -0.93 18.62 -1.25
C LEU A 90 -0.73 18.14 -2.70
N HIS A 91 -0.13 18.97 -3.55
CA HIS A 91 0.09 18.64 -4.97
C HIS A 91 1.03 17.44 -5.20
N TRP A 92 2.03 17.23 -4.36
CA TRP A 92 2.94 16.10 -4.57
C TRP A 92 2.30 14.74 -4.23
N ARG A 93 1.40 14.68 -3.23
CA ARG A 93 0.65 13.45 -2.91
C ARG A 93 -0.32 13.06 -4.04
N HIS A 94 -0.96 14.05 -4.66
CA HIS A 94 -1.79 13.80 -5.86
C HIS A 94 -0.93 13.32 -7.03
N ALA A 95 0.22 13.96 -7.27
CA ALA A 95 1.13 13.53 -8.33
C ALA A 95 1.66 12.12 -8.11
N ALA A 96 2.02 11.77 -6.87
CA ALA A 96 2.46 10.43 -6.51
C ALA A 96 1.36 9.39 -6.78
N LEU A 97 0.15 9.62 -6.25
CA LEU A 97 -0.97 8.70 -6.43
C LEU A 97 -1.40 8.59 -7.90
N GLY A 98 -1.35 9.69 -8.67
CA GLY A 98 -1.59 9.67 -10.11
C GLY A 98 -0.55 8.82 -10.86
N ALA A 99 0.73 8.93 -10.49
CA ALA A 99 1.78 8.10 -11.06
C ALA A 99 1.60 6.61 -10.69
N GLU A 100 1.22 6.30 -9.45
CA GLU A 100 0.91 4.95 -9.01
C GLU A 100 -0.20 4.33 -9.85
N ILE A 101 -1.33 5.05 -10.03
CA ILE A 101 -2.46 4.61 -10.86
C ILE A 101 -2.00 4.35 -12.30
N ALA A 102 -1.23 5.26 -12.90
CA ALA A 102 -0.72 5.11 -14.26
C ALA A 102 0.17 3.87 -14.40
N LEU A 103 1.07 3.62 -13.43
CA LEU A 103 1.93 2.44 -13.43
C LEU A 103 1.13 1.14 -13.29
N LEU A 104 0.09 1.09 -12.46
CA LEU A 104 -0.78 -0.08 -12.33
C LEU A 104 -1.60 -0.34 -13.60
N VAL A 105 -2.08 0.71 -14.27
CA VAL A 105 -2.75 0.59 -15.57
C VAL A 105 -1.79 0.06 -16.63
N LEU A 106 -0.55 0.58 -16.69
CA LEU A 106 0.49 0.04 -17.59
C LEU A 106 0.82 -1.42 -17.27
N ALA A 107 0.93 -1.77 -16.00
CA ALA A 107 1.17 -3.16 -15.57
C ALA A 107 0.04 -4.11 -15.98
N SER A 108 -1.21 -3.63 -16.07
CA SER A 108 -2.36 -4.44 -16.53
C SER A 108 -2.26 -4.83 -18.01
N LEU A 109 -1.46 -4.12 -18.81
CA LEU A 109 -1.24 -4.42 -20.22
C LEU A 109 -0.15 -5.49 -20.45
N ILE A 110 0.63 -5.80 -19.41
CA ILE A 110 1.69 -6.82 -19.48
C ILE A 110 1.04 -8.20 -19.36
N PRO A 111 1.23 -9.11 -20.35
CA PRO A 111 0.64 -10.44 -20.31
C PRO A 111 1.18 -11.26 -19.13
N LEU A 112 0.42 -12.31 -18.76
CA LEU A 112 0.84 -13.25 -17.71
C LEU A 112 1.98 -14.15 -18.22
N GLY A 113 2.82 -14.61 -17.30
CA GLY A 113 3.88 -15.59 -17.57
C GLY A 113 5.29 -14.99 -17.53
N GLU A 114 6.07 -15.11 -18.61
CA GLU A 114 7.48 -14.68 -18.66
C GLU A 114 7.75 -13.26 -18.12
N PRO A 115 6.90 -12.23 -18.37
CA PRO A 115 7.08 -10.88 -17.85
C PRO A 115 6.65 -10.67 -16.39
N ASP A 116 6.16 -11.69 -15.67
CA ASP A 116 5.67 -11.55 -14.29
C ASP A 116 6.65 -10.87 -13.33
N PRO A 117 7.98 -11.12 -13.39
CA PRO A 117 8.93 -10.42 -12.54
C PRO A 117 8.93 -8.90 -12.74
N LEU A 118 8.70 -8.43 -13.98
CA LEU A 118 8.59 -7.00 -14.27
C LEU A 118 7.37 -6.38 -13.57
N VAL A 119 6.23 -7.07 -13.61
CA VAL A 119 5.01 -6.59 -12.93
C VAL A 119 5.21 -6.55 -11.42
N ASN A 120 5.85 -7.57 -10.84
CA ASN A 120 6.15 -7.61 -9.41
C ASN A 120 7.07 -6.45 -8.99
N VAL A 121 8.09 -6.13 -9.79
CA VAL A 121 8.97 -4.96 -9.58
C VAL A 121 8.19 -3.65 -9.64
N LEU A 122 7.30 -3.48 -10.63
CA LEU A 122 6.46 -2.28 -10.74
C LEU A 122 5.51 -2.13 -9.56
N VAL A 123 4.86 -3.22 -9.13
CA VAL A 123 3.95 -3.21 -7.97
C VAL A 123 4.71 -2.90 -6.70
N ALA A 124 5.87 -3.53 -6.45
CA ALA A 124 6.69 -3.25 -5.26
C ALA A 124 7.14 -1.78 -5.21
N PHE A 125 7.53 -1.21 -6.34
CA PHE A 125 7.88 0.21 -6.45
C PHE A 125 6.69 1.12 -6.14
N VAL A 126 5.50 0.84 -6.70
CA VAL A 126 4.25 1.57 -6.44
C VAL A 126 3.89 1.50 -4.95
N CYS A 127 3.98 0.32 -4.34
CA CYS A 127 3.68 0.13 -2.93
C CYS A 127 4.61 0.93 -2.02
N ALA A 128 5.90 1.00 -2.36
CA ALA A 128 6.87 1.84 -1.65
C ALA A 128 6.51 3.33 -1.73
N LEU A 129 6.12 3.82 -2.91
CA LEU A 129 5.64 5.19 -3.09
C LEU A 129 4.41 5.45 -2.22
N GLN A 130 3.43 4.55 -2.22
CA GLN A 130 2.21 4.67 -1.43
C GLN A 130 2.51 4.74 0.08
N VAL A 131 3.36 3.84 0.60
CA VAL A 131 3.74 3.81 2.02
C VAL A 131 4.44 5.10 2.44
N GLU A 132 5.37 5.61 1.63
CA GLU A 132 6.08 6.85 1.93
C GLU A 132 5.21 8.11 1.78
N THR A 133 4.25 8.09 0.86
CA THR A 133 3.33 9.21 0.63
C THR A 133 2.27 9.31 1.72
N PHE A 134 1.77 8.18 2.22
CA PHE A 134 0.62 8.11 3.15
C PHE A 134 1.01 7.43 4.47
N ARG A 135 1.93 8.05 5.21
CA ARG A 135 2.51 7.49 6.46
C ARG A 135 1.62 7.66 7.70
N LYS A 136 0.57 8.48 7.64
CA LYS A 136 -0.27 8.81 8.80
C LYS A 136 -1.75 8.81 8.46
N VAL A 137 -2.55 8.35 9.43
CA VAL A 137 -4.01 8.50 9.46
C VAL A 137 -4.40 9.22 10.75
N ARG A 138 -5.00 10.39 10.63
CA ARG A 138 -5.37 11.24 11.78
C ARG A 138 -4.24 11.38 12.81
N GLY A 139 -3.02 11.62 12.33
CA GLY A 139 -1.84 11.76 13.18
C GLY A 139 -1.22 10.46 13.68
N ASN A 140 -1.87 9.30 13.53
CA ASN A 140 -1.32 8.00 13.91
C ASN A 140 -0.45 7.44 12.78
N ALA A 141 0.71 6.85 13.13
CA ALA A 141 1.53 6.14 12.17
C ALA A 141 0.73 4.96 11.59
N PHE A 142 0.74 4.86 10.27
CA PHE A 142 -0.09 3.93 9.51
C PHE A 142 0.68 3.39 8.32
N ALA A 143 0.45 2.15 8.00
CA ALA A 143 0.92 1.58 6.74
C ALA A 143 -0.27 0.89 6.05
N SER A 144 -0.63 1.37 4.86
CA SER A 144 -1.73 0.79 4.05
C SER A 144 -1.45 -0.63 3.61
N THR A 145 -0.21 -1.07 3.70
CA THR A 145 0.32 -2.32 3.14
C THR A 145 0.88 -3.27 4.19
N MET A 146 1.04 -2.84 5.46
CA MET A 146 1.71 -3.60 6.51
C MET A 146 0.76 -3.96 7.64
N CYS A 147 0.04 -5.07 7.51
CA CYS A 147 -0.97 -5.51 8.49
C CYS A 147 -0.40 -5.85 9.86
N THR A 148 0.81 -6.44 9.96
CA THR A 148 1.41 -6.84 11.24
C THR A 148 1.65 -5.64 12.16
N GLY A 149 2.18 -4.53 11.64
CA GLY A 149 2.37 -3.31 12.42
C GLY A 149 1.05 -2.69 12.88
N ASN A 150 0.05 -2.68 12.00
CA ASN A 150 -1.29 -2.20 12.32
C ASN A 150 -1.98 -3.08 13.37
N LEU A 151 -1.84 -4.42 13.28
CA LEU A 151 -2.37 -5.37 14.25
C LEU A 151 -1.76 -5.14 15.63
N ARG A 152 -0.43 -5.03 15.73
CA ARG A 152 0.25 -4.71 16.99
C ARG A 152 -0.28 -3.41 17.60
N SER A 153 -0.28 -2.33 16.82
CA SER A 153 -0.70 -1.02 17.33
C SER A 153 -2.19 -0.97 17.69
N GLY A 154 -3.04 -1.70 16.94
CA GLY A 154 -4.46 -1.81 17.21
C GLY A 154 -4.75 -2.58 18.49
N THR A 155 -4.02 -3.69 18.73
CA THR A 155 -4.17 -4.51 19.94
C THR A 155 -3.65 -3.78 21.18
N GLU A 156 -2.49 -3.10 21.07
CA GLU A 156 -1.96 -2.26 22.14
C GLU A 156 -2.96 -1.16 22.53
N ALA A 157 -3.54 -0.46 21.55
CA ALA A 157 -4.55 0.55 21.79
C ALA A 157 -5.85 -0.03 22.39
N LEU A 158 -6.24 -1.25 21.98
CA LEU A 158 -7.38 -1.95 22.56
C LEU A 158 -7.17 -2.23 24.05
N TYR A 159 -5.98 -2.72 24.41
CA TYR A 159 -5.61 -2.97 25.80
C TYR A 159 -5.66 -1.68 26.64
N GLN A 160 -5.06 -0.59 26.14
CA GLN A 160 -5.10 0.71 26.82
C GLN A 160 -6.52 1.23 27.03
N ALA A 161 -7.39 1.04 26.01
CA ALA A 161 -8.79 1.44 26.11
C ALA A 161 -9.54 0.62 27.18
N ALA A 162 -9.28 -0.69 27.25
CA ALA A 162 -9.92 -1.58 28.22
C ALA A 162 -9.44 -1.34 29.65
N GLU A 163 -8.13 -1.13 29.84
CA GLU A 163 -7.52 -0.95 31.16
C GLU A 163 -7.81 0.43 31.76
N ASN A 164 -7.72 1.47 30.94
CA ASN A 164 -7.76 2.86 31.41
C ASN A 164 -9.09 3.57 31.07
N GLY A 165 -10.02 2.90 30.36
CA GLY A 165 -11.26 3.51 29.90
C GLY A 165 -11.03 4.68 28.92
N ASP A 166 -9.88 4.69 28.18
CA ASP A 166 -9.50 5.79 27.31
C ASP A 166 -10.25 5.76 25.96
N PRO A 167 -11.20 6.71 25.71
CA PRO A 167 -11.93 6.75 24.45
C PRO A 167 -11.04 7.00 23.23
N ARG A 168 -9.91 7.70 23.38
CA ARG A 168 -8.95 7.98 22.28
C ARG A 168 -8.21 6.70 21.89
N ALA A 169 -7.82 5.89 22.86
CA ALA A 169 -7.24 4.58 22.61
C ALA A 169 -8.25 3.63 21.92
N ALA A 170 -9.51 3.65 22.33
CA ALA A 170 -10.58 2.89 21.67
C ALA A 170 -10.80 3.33 20.22
N GLU A 171 -10.79 4.64 19.94
CA GLU A 171 -10.87 5.18 18.59
C GLU A 171 -9.66 4.75 17.74
N LYS A 172 -8.45 4.88 18.27
CA LYS A 172 -7.20 4.47 17.62
C LYS A 172 -7.21 2.97 17.28
N SER A 173 -7.67 2.11 18.19
CA SER A 173 -7.82 0.68 17.97
C SER A 173 -8.77 0.40 16.79
N ARG A 174 -9.96 1.03 16.77
CA ARG A 174 -10.94 0.88 15.68
C ARG A 174 -10.36 1.27 14.31
N TYR A 175 -9.49 2.29 14.24
CA TYR A 175 -8.83 2.66 13.00
C TYR A 175 -7.88 1.58 12.50
N TYR A 176 -7.03 1.03 13.36
CA TYR A 176 -6.08 0.00 12.95
C TYR A 176 -6.79 -1.30 12.52
N TYR A 177 -7.78 -1.76 13.28
CA TYR A 177 -8.56 -2.94 12.90
C TYR A 177 -9.39 -2.69 11.63
N GLY A 178 -9.97 -1.51 11.50
CA GLY A 178 -10.68 -1.12 10.28
C GLY A 178 -9.79 -1.20 9.04
N VAL A 179 -8.55 -0.70 9.11
CA VAL A 179 -7.58 -0.80 8.01
C VAL A 179 -7.29 -2.25 7.65
N ILE A 180 -7.09 -3.13 8.65
CA ILE A 180 -6.86 -4.56 8.41
C ILE A 180 -8.06 -5.20 7.72
N LEU A 181 -9.28 -4.89 8.16
CA LEU A 181 -10.50 -5.39 7.53
C LEU A 181 -10.64 -4.95 6.07
N PHE A 182 -10.32 -3.68 5.76
CA PHE A 182 -10.30 -3.19 4.39
C PHE A 182 -9.22 -3.87 3.54
N PHE A 183 -8.05 -4.13 4.11
CA PHE A 183 -7.00 -4.89 3.43
C PHE A 183 -7.48 -6.32 3.08
N ILE A 184 -8.08 -7.03 4.05
CA ILE A 184 -8.66 -8.35 3.82
C ILE A 184 -9.75 -8.31 2.74
N ALA A 185 -10.62 -7.31 2.78
CA ALA A 185 -11.68 -7.15 1.78
C ALA A 185 -11.11 -6.91 0.37
N GLY A 186 -10.06 -6.08 0.26
CA GLY A 186 -9.35 -5.86 -1.00
C GLY A 186 -8.72 -7.12 -1.56
N ALA A 187 -8.06 -7.92 -0.70
CA ALA A 187 -7.49 -9.21 -1.08
C ALA A 187 -8.57 -10.20 -1.54
N ALA A 188 -9.69 -10.29 -0.81
CA ALA A 188 -10.80 -11.16 -1.18
C ALA A 188 -11.42 -10.78 -2.54
N LEU A 189 -11.67 -9.50 -2.77
CA LEU A 189 -12.21 -9.00 -4.03
C LEU A 189 -11.26 -9.26 -5.20
N SER A 190 -9.95 -9.04 -5.02
CA SER A 190 -8.95 -9.32 -6.03
C SER A 190 -8.84 -10.83 -6.30
N GLY A 191 -8.90 -11.66 -5.25
CA GLY A 191 -8.92 -13.11 -5.40
C GLY A 191 -10.11 -13.63 -6.20
N LEU A 192 -11.29 -13.05 -5.98
CA LEU A 192 -12.48 -13.37 -6.79
C LEU A 192 -12.30 -12.95 -8.26
N LEU A 193 -11.82 -11.72 -8.50
CA LEU A 193 -11.58 -11.23 -9.86
C LEU A 193 -10.48 -11.99 -10.59
N ALA A 194 -9.44 -12.42 -9.90
CA ALA A 194 -8.35 -13.20 -10.46
C ALA A 194 -8.83 -14.53 -11.08
N GLY A 195 -9.91 -15.11 -10.55
CA GLY A 195 -10.53 -16.31 -11.10
C GLY A 195 -11.20 -16.11 -12.48
N TYR A 196 -11.63 -14.89 -12.79
CA TYR A 196 -12.32 -14.56 -14.04
C TYR A 196 -11.46 -13.74 -15.00
N PHE A 197 -10.66 -12.81 -14.47
CA PHE A 197 -9.87 -11.84 -15.23
C PHE A 197 -8.45 -11.73 -14.66
N PRO A 198 -7.64 -12.82 -14.69
CA PRO A 198 -6.37 -12.86 -13.96
C PRO A 198 -5.39 -11.76 -14.37
N GLN A 199 -5.32 -11.41 -15.66
CA GLN A 199 -4.43 -10.34 -16.13
C GLN A 199 -4.87 -8.95 -15.64
N HIS A 200 -6.17 -8.69 -15.61
CA HIS A 200 -6.74 -7.36 -15.37
C HIS A 200 -7.19 -7.14 -13.92
N ALA A 201 -7.07 -8.15 -13.05
CA ALA A 201 -7.45 -8.03 -11.63
C ALA A 201 -6.69 -6.90 -10.90
N ILE A 202 -5.50 -6.53 -11.37
CA ILE A 202 -4.71 -5.39 -10.88
C ILE A 202 -5.46 -4.04 -11.02
N LEU A 203 -6.37 -3.91 -12.00
CA LEU A 203 -7.16 -2.69 -12.21
C LEU A 203 -8.11 -2.40 -11.04
N LEU A 204 -8.47 -3.41 -10.23
CA LEU A 204 -9.22 -3.20 -9.00
C LEU A 204 -8.46 -2.28 -8.03
N ALA A 205 -7.16 -2.52 -7.86
CA ALA A 205 -6.31 -1.68 -7.01
C ALA A 205 -6.18 -0.27 -7.58
N ALA A 206 -5.98 -0.14 -8.90
CA ALA A 206 -5.96 1.17 -9.57
C ALA A 206 -7.29 1.92 -9.37
N GLY A 207 -8.43 1.22 -9.40
CA GLY A 207 -9.75 1.78 -9.13
C GLY A 207 -9.91 2.30 -7.70
N PHE A 208 -9.42 1.56 -6.69
CA PHE A 208 -9.42 2.03 -5.31
C PHE A 208 -8.49 3.24 -5.10
N GLN A 209 -7.32 3.25 -5.74
CA GLN A 209 -6.43 4.40 -5.71
C GLN A 209 -7.06 5.62 -6.41
N ALA A 210 -7.74 5.42 -7.54
CA ALA A 210 -8.47 6.50 -8.23
C ALA A 210 -9.61 7.07 -7.37
N ALA A 211 -10.34 6.22 -6.64
CA ALA A 211 -11.35 6.66 -5.68
C ALA A 211 -10.73 7.44 -4.51
N ALA A 212 -9.55 7.02 -4.01
CA ALA A 212 -8.80 7.76 -3.01
C ALA A 212 -8.36 9.13 -3.53
N PHE A 213 -7.86 9.19 -4.75
CA PHE A 213 -7.47 10.42 -5.45
C PHE A 213 -8.64 11.41 -5.58
N ALA A 214 -9.78 10.93 -6.10
CA ALA A 214 -10.98 11.75 -6.23
C ALA A 214 -11.51 12.26 -4.87
N ARG A 215 -11.41 11.42 -3.82
CA ARG A 215 -11.77 11.80 -2.46
C ARG A 215 -10.86 12.89 -1.91
N MET A 216 -9.56 12.83 -2.18
CA MET A 216 -8.60 13.86 -1.78
C MET A 216 -8.93 15.21 -2.42
N ILE A 217 -9.20 15.26 -3.74
CA ILE A 217 -9.58 16.49 -4.44
C ILE A 217 -10.83 17.11 -3.81
N ARG A 218 -11.90 16.34 -3.63
CA ARG A 218 -13.17 16.83 -3.03
C ARG A 218 -12.98 17.39 -1.61
N LEU A 219 -12.03 16.84 -0.86
CA LEU A 219 -11.71 17.33 0.47
C LEU A 219 -10.97 18.67 0.41
N ASP A 220 -10.22 18.95 -0.64
CA ASP A 220 -9.49 20.19 -0.84
C ASP A 220 -10.42 21.34 -1.28
N GLU A 221 -11.35 21.07 -2.21
CA GLU A 221 -12.32 22.05 -2.72
C GLU A 221 -13.26 22.62 -1.64
N LYS A 222 -13.58 21.83 -0.60
CA LYS A 222 -14.45 22.30 0.50
C LYS A 222 -13.82 23.31 1.45
N THR A 223 -12.61 23.76 1.19
CA THR A 223 -11.86 24.65 2.10
C THR A 223 -11.32 25.91 1.43
N THR A 224 -11.44 25.98 0.13
CA THR A 224 -11.26 27.20 -0.63
C THR A 224 -12.56 27.98 -0.65
#